data_abb22d84589636c86efbc41b95b71a7d
#
_entry.id   abb22d84589636c86efbc41b95b71a7d
#
_cell.length_a   1.000
_cell.length_b   1.000
_cell.length_c   1.000
_cell.angle_alpha   90.00
_cell.angle_beta   90.00
_cell.angle_gamma   90.00
#
_symmetry.space_group_name_H-M   'P 1'
#
loop_
_entity.id
_entity.type
_entity.pdbx_description
1 polymer ?
#
loop_
_entity_poly.entity_id
_entity_poly.type
_entity_poly.pdbx_seq_one_letter_code
_entity_poly.pdbx_strand_id
1 'polypeptide(L)'
;MQVTAIIAEWNPLHRGHLLPVQAARQQGATHIVAILSGNFVQRGEPALCPWQYRAAAALSSGVDLVLQLPLPYAVSTAQHFAGGAVASLAALGAVDSLIFGSECGELAALRSVAAALDSPELPAALAPHLQKGLPFAAARQAAVHSLLGEDAGLLSSPNNILGIEYLRALRQLGSNIQPLTISRQG
;
A
#
# COMPACT_ATOMS: atom_id res chain seq x y z
N MET A 1 -8.21 12.54 -19.52
CA MET A 1 -7.74 12.87 -18.16
C MET A 1 -7.16 11.60 -17.59
N GLN A 2 -5.94 11.66 -17.01
CA GLN A 2 -5.26 10.51 -16.40
C GLN A 2 -5.05 10.84 -14.91
N VAL A 3 -5.75 10.15 -14.04
CA VAL A 3 -5.68 10.38 -12.58
C VAL A 3 -4.90 9.26 -11.92
N THR A 4 -3.78 9.60 -11.27
CA THR A 4 -2.96 8.65 -10.52
C THR A 4 -3.08 8.92 -9.03
N ALA A 5 -3.35 7.88 -8.26
CA ALA A 5 -3.44 7.97 -6.80
C ALA A 5 -2.13 7.55 -6.13
N ILE A 6 -1.90 8.10 -4.94
CA ILE A 6 -0.83 7.73 -4.02
C ILE A 6 -1.44 7.54 -2.62
N ILE A 7 -1.10 6.46 -1.94
CA ILE A 7 -1.48 6.23 -0.54
C ILE A 7 -0.22 6.43 0.30
N ALA A 8 -0.27 7.32 1.30
CA ALA A 8 0.92 7.67 2.06
C ALA A 8 0.60 8.14 3.49
N GLU A 9 1.64 8.24 4.30
CA GLU A 9 1.60 8.92 5.60
C GLU A 9 2.30 10.27 5.55
N TRP A 10 3.46 10.32 4.86
CA TRP A 10 4.33 11.51 4.73
C TRP A 10 4.56 12.24 6.06
N ASN A 11 5.18 11.54 6.98
CA ASN A 11 5.31 11.95 8.38
C ASN A 11 6.77 12.15 8.82
N PRO A 12 7.44 13.26 8.42
CA PRO A 12 7.02 14.30 7.48
C PRO A 12 7.25 13.92 6.01
N LEU A 13 6.81 14.78 5.08
CA LEU A 13 7.15 14.68 3.67
C LEU A 13 8.66 14.94 3.47
N HIS A 14 9.35 14.09 2.72
CA HIS A 14 10.75 14.23 2.36
C HIS A 14 11.01 13.84 0.88
N ARG A 15 12.22 14.08 0.38
CA ARG A 15 12.55 13.88 -1.05
C ARG A 15 12.20 12.50 -1.59
N GLY A 16 12.43 11.43 -0.81
CA GLY A 16 12.07 10.06 -1.22
C GLY A 16 10.56 9.86 -1.44
N HIS A 17 9.74 10.62 -0.74
CA HIS A 17 8.28 10.59 -0.92
C HIS A 17 7.82 11.28 -2.21
N LEU A 18 8.67 12.09 -2.86
CA LEU A 18 8.35 12.74 -4.13
C LEU A 18 8.57 11.83 -5.33
N LEU A 19 9.31 10.73 -5.18
CA LEU A 19 9.57 9.79 -6.28
C LEU A 19 8.28 9.24 -6.91
N PRO A 20 7.27 8.78 -6.15
CA PRO A 20 5.99 8.36 -6.73
C PRO A 20 5.26 9.50 -7.46
N VAL A 21 5.34 10.74 -6.93
CA VAL A 21 4.73 11.93 -7.59
C VAL A 21 5.39 12.20 -8.94
N GLN A 22 6.73 12.19 -8.97
CA GLN A 22 7.50 12.40 -10.19
C GLN A 22 7.25 11.27 -11.20
N ALA A 23 7.28 10.01 -10.74
CA ALA A 23 7.02 8.86 -11.59
C ALA A 23 5.61 8.88 -12.18
N ALA A 24 4.59 9.27 -11.40
CA ALA A 24 3.23 9.43 -11.89
C ALA A 24 3.17 10.46 -13.03
N ARG A 25 3.81 11.62 -12.87
CA ARG A 25 3.86 12.65 -13.90
C ARG A 25 4.60 12.17 -15.16
N GLN A 26 5.72 11.48 -15.00
CA GLN A 26 6.48 10.89 -16.11
C GLN A 26 5.68 9.84 -16.89
N GLN A 27 4.76 9.14 -16.22
CA GLN A 27 3.84 8.18 -16.83
C GLN A 27 2.56 8.82 -17.39
N GLY A 28 2.50 10.15 -17.42
CA GLY A 28 1.42 10.89 -18.07
C GLY A 28 0.25 11.28 -17.16
N ALA A 29 0.40 11.16 -15.84
CA ALA A 29 -0.65 11.61 -14.93
C ALA A 29 -0.92 13.11 -15.09
N THR A 30 -2.14 13.45 -15.48
CA THR A 30 -2.61 14.85 -15.57
C THR A 30 -3.02 15.37 -14.18
N HIS A 31 -3.50 14.47 -13.30
CA HIS A 31 -3.89 14.78 -11.93
C HIS A 31 -3.37 13.70 -10.98
N ILE A 32 -2.94 14.12 -9.79
CA ILE A 32 -2.46 13.24 -8.73
C ILE A 32 -3.34 13.44 -7.50
N VAL A 33 -3.91 12.34 -7.02
CA VAL A 33 -4.70 12.29 -5.78
C VAL A 33 -3.87 11.58 -4.71
N ALA A 34 -3.68 12.21 -3.56
CA ALA A 34 -3.06 11.54 -2.41
C ALA A 34 -4.11 11.25 -1.33
N ILE A 35 -4.10 10.03 -0.80
CA ILE A 35 -4.78 9.72 0.48
C ILE A 35 -3.73 9.66 1.57
N LEU A 36 -3.88 10.50 2.58
CA LEU A 36 -2.97 10.58 3.72
C LEU A 36 -3.65 10.13 5.01
N SER A 37 -2.90 9.42 5.86
CA SER A 37 -3.30 9.23 7.26
C SER A 37 -3.53 10.58 7.94
N GLY A 38 -4.48 10.64 8.88
CA GLY A 38 -4.81 11.85 9.63
C GLY A 38 -3.73 12.24 10.64
N ASN A 39 -4.15 12.67 11.84
CA ASN A 39 -3.20 13.05 12.90
C ASN A 39 -2.55 11.85 13.61
N PHE A 40 -2.91 10.63 13.24
CA PHE A 40 -2.27 9.38 13.69
C PHE A 40 -1.83 8.57 12.48
N VAL A 41 -0.65 7.96 12.58
CA VAL A 41 -0.08 7.09 11.57
C VAL A 41 -0.43 5.63 11.82
N GLN A 42 -0.15 4.72 10.89
CA GLN A 42 -0.59 3.33 10.90
C GLN A 42 -0.23 2.57 12.19
N ARG A 43 0.90 2.89 12.80
CA ARG A 43 1.32 2.28 14.08
C ARG A 43 0.59 2.80 15.31
N GLY A 44 -0.38 3.71 15.14
CA GLY A 44 -1.14 4.32 16.22
C GLY A 44 -0.41 5.48 16.92
N GLU A 45 0.75 5.88 16.42
CA GLU A 45 1.52 7.00 16.95
C GLU A 45 0.96 8.33 16.44
N PRO A 46 1.04 9.42 17.22
CA PRO A 46 0.74 10.76 16.72
C PRO A 46 1.69 11.13 15.58
N ALA A 47 1.17 11.77 14.54
CA ALA A 47 1.98 12.31 13.48
C ALA A 47 2.87 13.46 14.00
N LEU A 48 4.08 13.61 13.42
CA LEU A 48 5.03 14.67 13.80
C LEU A 48 4.51 16.08 13.60
N CYS A 49 3.55 16.25 12.66
CA CYS A 49 2.87 17.53 12.46
C CYS A 49 1.40 17.29 12.08
N PRO A 50 0.52 18.28 12.35
CA PRO A 50 -0.89 18.18 12.02
C PRO A 50 -1.13 17.86 10.55
N TRP A 51 -2.23 17.16 10.28
CA TRP A 51 -2.59 16.70 8.93
C TRP A 51 -2.59 17.82 7.89
N GLN A 52 -3.09 19.02 8.28
CA GLN A 52 -3.20 20.16 7.37
C GLN A 52 -1.84 20.62 6.80
N TYR A 53 -0.78 20.58 7.61
CA TYR A 53 0.57 20.94 7.16
C TYR A 53 1.13 19.88 6.19
N ARG A 54 0.88 18.60 6.45
CA ARG A 54 1.30 17.51 5.56
C ARG A 54 0.53 17.56 4.24
N ALA A 55 -0.77 17.86 4.28
CA ALA A 55 -1.59 18.07 3.08
C ALA A 55 -1.11 19.29 2.28
N ALA A 56 -0.82 20.43 2.94
CA ALA A 56 -0.28 21.61 2.26
C ALA A 56 1.08 21.32 1.61
N ALA A 57 1.97 20.59 2.30
CA ALA A 57 3.25 20.19 1.74
C ALA A 57 3.08 19.28 0.51
N ALA A 58 2.11 18.35 0.54
CA ALA A 58 1.78 17.50 -0.59
C ALA A 58 1.31 18.31 -1.81
N LEU A 59 0.37 19.23 -1.60
CA LEU A 59 -0.14 20.13 -2.66
C LEU A 59 0.98 20.97 -3.27
N SER A 60 1.85 21.55 -2.42
CA SER A 60 3.01 22.32 -2.87
C SER A 60 4.05 21.49 -3.61
N SER A 61 3.98 20.16 -3.49
CA SER A 61 4.90 19.22 -4.13
C SER A 61 4.35 18.57 -5.41
N GLY A 62 3.23 19.07 -5.92
CA GLY A 62 2.67 18.65 -7.21
C GLY A 62 1.54 17.62 -7.12
N VAL A 63 0.97 17.41 -5.94
CA VAL A 63 -0.31 16.69 -5.76
C VAL A 63 -1.45 17.68 -5.99
N ASP A 64 -2.51 17.26 -6.68
CA ASP A 64 -3.64 18.14 -7.03
C ASP A 64 -4.79 18.06 -6.02
N LEU A 65 -4.98 16.90 -5.39
CA LEU A 65 -6.01 16.65 -4.38
C LEU A 65 -5.46 15.81 -3.25
N VAL A 66 -5.71 16.24 -2.01
CA VAL A 66 -5.37 15.45 -0.82
C VAL A 66 -6.63 15.09 -0.06
N LEU A 67 -6.81 13.81 0.20
CA LEU A 67 -7.87 13.25 1.00
C LEU A 67 -7.31 12.71 2.31
N GLN A 68 -8.09 12.78 3.37
CA GLN A 68 -7.74 12.18 4.65
C GLN A 68 -8.31 10.77 4.74
N LEU A 69 -7.46 9.78 5.02
CA LEU A 69 -7.92 8.43 5.34
C LEU A 69 -8.65 8.46 6.69
N PRO A 70 -9.87 7.92 6.78
CA PRO A 70 -10.60 7.85 8.05
C PRO A 70 -9.81 7.12 9.13
N LEU A 71 -9.86 7.63 10.35
CA LEU A 71 -9.05 7.16 11.48
C LEU A 71 -9.13 5.63 11.71
N PRO A 72 -10.28 4.95 11.63
CA PRO A 72 -10.34 3.51 11.85
C PRO A 72 -9.46 2.70 10.88
N TYR A 73 -9.25 3.21 9.67
CA TYR A 73 -8.35 2.58 8.70
C TYR A 73 -6.90 3.03 8.92
N ALA A 74 -6.69 4.32 9.24
CA ALA A 74 -5.35 4.89 9.38
C ALA A 74 -4.53 4.21 10.49
N VAL A 75 -5.16 3.80 11.59
CA VAL A 75 -4.49 3.20 12.77
C VAL A 75 -4.71 1.68 12.86
N SER A 76 -4.77 1.00 11.74
CA SER A 76 -5.10 -0.42 11.67
C SER A 76 -3.95 -1.27 11.08
N THR A 77 -4.20 -2.57 10.92
CA THR A 77 -3.27 -3.47 10.23
C THR A 77 -3.05 -3.03 8.77
N ALA A 78 -1.94 -3.45 8.16
CA ALA A 78 -1.65 -3.14 6.76
C ALA A 78 -2.81 -3.52 5.81
N GLN A 79 -3.48 -4.65 6.08
CA GLN A 79 -4.64 -5.10 5.31
C GLN A 79 -5.82 -4.11 5.40
N HIS A 80 -6.20 -3.68 6.60
CA HIS A 80 -7.32 -2.76 6.79
C HIS A 80 -6.96 -1.34 6.33
N PHE A 81 -5.72 -0.90 6.56
CA PHE A 81 -5.21 0.36 6.03
C PHE A 81 -5.32 0.39 4.49
N ALA A 82 -4.78 -0.63 3.83
CA ALA A 82 -4.83 -0.75 2.38
C ALA A 82 -6.28 -0.86 1.87
N GLY A 83 -7.10 -1.69 2.51
CA GLY A 83 -8.50 -1.88 2.15
C GLY A 83 -9.30 -0.59 2.22
N GLY A 84 -9.18 0.17 3.31
CA GLY A 84 -9.88 1.45 3.48
C GLY A 84 -9.41 2.52 2.49
N ALA A 85 -8.09 2.60 2.25
CA ALA A 85 -7.54 3.55 1.29
C ALA A 85 -7.97 3.23 -0.15
N VAL A 86 -7.83 1.97 -0.58
CA VAL A 86 -8.24 1.54 -1.93
C VAL A 86 -9.75 1.68 -2.14
N ALA A 87 -10.57 1.34 -1.14
CA ALA A 87 -12.02 1.54 -1.20
C ALA A 87 -12.39 3.01 -1.36
N SER A 88 -11.70 3.91 -0.64
CA SER A 88 -11.91 5.35 -0.78
C SER A 88 -11.53 5.86 -2.18
N LEU A 89 -10.43 5.36 -2.77
CA LEU A 89 -10.03 5.70 -4.13
C LEU A 89 -11.02 5.17 -5.17
N ALA A 90 -11.48 3.92 -5.01
CA ALA A 90 -12.46 3.32 -5.90
C ALA A 90 -13.81 4.07 -5.87
N ALA A 91 -14.23 4.52 -4.69
CA ALA A 91 -15.46 5.29 -4.50
C ALA A 91 -15.43 6.67 -5.18
N LEU A 92 -14.25 7.25 -5.43
CA LEU A 92 -14.13 8.49 -6.21
C LEU A 92 -14.55 8.30 -7.67
N GLY A 93 -14.45 7.07 -8.22
CA GLY A 93 -14.85 6.75 -9.57
C GLY A 93 -14.03 7.44 -10.70
N ALA A 94 -12.94 8.11 -10.33
CA ALA A 94 -12.14 8.93 -11.25
C ALA A 94 -10.65 8.55 -11.28
N VAL A 95 -10.24 7.53 -10.53
CA VAL A 95 -8.83 7.12 -10.41
C VAL A 95 -8.52 6.03 -11.42
N ASP A 96 -7.53 6.28 -12.30
CA ASP A 96 -7.09 5.33 -13.31
C ASP A 96 -5.98 4.40 -12.80
N SER A 97 -5.08 4.91 -11.96
CA SER A 97 -3.95 4.12 -11.46
C SER A 97 -3.60 4.44 -10.00
N LEU A 98 -2.99 3.47 -9.33
CA LEU A 98 -2.42 3.60 -7.98
C LEU A 98 -0.92 3.32 -8.06
N ILE A 99 -0.09 4.34 -7.78
CA ILE A 99 1.37 4.20 -7.74
C ILE A 99 1.87 4.15 -6.30
N PHE A 100 2.77 3.21 -6.01
CA PHE A 100 3.38 3.05 -4.69
C PHE A 100 4.85 2.61 -4.80
N GLY A 101 5.62 2.90 -3.77
CA GLY A 101 6.99 2.40 -3.65
C GLY A 101 7.02 1.02 -3.02
N SER A 102 7.90 0.14 -3.50
CA SER A 102 8.19 -1.15 -2.89
C SER A 102 9.70 -1.38 -2.84
N GLU A 103 10.17 -2.21 -1.92
CA GLU A 103 11.59 -2.53 -1.82
C GLU A 103 12.06 -3.36 -3.02
N CYS A 104 11.21 -4.27 -3.52
CA CYS A 104 11.55 -5.11 -4.68
C CYS A 104 11.42 -4.38 -6.03
N GLY A 105 10.53 -3.40 -6.16
CA GLY A 105 10.24 -2.72 -7.43
C GLY A 105 9.54 -3.57 -8.50
N GLU A 106 9.19 -4.83 -8.20
CA GLU A 106 8.71 -5.82 -9.15
C GLU A 106 7.23 -6.14 -8.92
N LEU A 107 6.35 -5.55 -9.76
CA LEU A 107 4.91 -5.72 -9.62
C LEU A 107 4.45 -7.17 -9.78
N ALA A 108 5.09 -7.94 -10.65
CA ALA A 108 4.74 -9.34 -10.89
C ALA A 108 4.97 -10.20 -9.63
N ALA A 109 6.11 -10.02 -8.96
CA ALA A 109 6.42 -10.73 -7.72
C ALA A 109 5.44 -10.38 -6.59
N LEU A 110 5.10 -9.08 -6.43
CA LEU A 110 4.10 -8.65 -5.46
C LEU A 110 2.71 -9.25 -5.75
N ARG A 111 2.33 -9.35 -7.03
CA ARG A 111 1.07 -9.98 -7.45
C ARG A 111 1.04 -11.48 -7.15
N SER A 112 2.15 -12.20 -7.33
CA SER A 112 2.26 -13.62 -6.99
C SER A 112 2.00 -13.84 -5.50
N VAL A 113 2.64 -13.06 -4.63
CA VAL A 113 2.43 -13.15 -3.18
C VAL A 113 0.99 -12.75 -2.80
N ALA A 114 0.44 -11.69 -3.40
CA ALA A 114 -0.94 -11.28 -3.18
C ALA A 114 -1.93 -12.40 -3.56
N ALA A 115 -1.67 -13.11 -4.66
CA ALA A 115 -2.49 -14.24 -5.09
C ALA A 115 -2.40 -15.42 -4.12
N ALA A 116 -1.21 -15.77 -3.66
CA ALA A 116 -1.01 -16.84 -2.68
C ALA A 116 -1.69 -16.55 -1.34
N LEU A 117 -1.67 -15.29 -0.89
CA LEU A 117 -2.34 -14.87 0.35
C LEU A 117 -3.88 -14.94 0.28
N ASP A 118 -4.46 -14.93 -0.91
CA ASP A 118 -5.91 -15.09 -1.10
C ASP A 118 -6.25 -16.48 -1.67
N SER A 119 -5.27 -17.39 -1.73
CA SER A 119 -5.51 -18.74 -2.28
C SER A 119 -6.26 -19.63 -1.28
N PRO A 120 -7.08 -20.58 -1.77
CA PRO A 120 -7.76 -21.54 -0.92
C PRO A 120 -6.79 -22.49 -0.19
N GLU A 121 -5.55 -22.60 -0.64
CA GLU A 121 -4.51 -23.44 -0.04
C GLU A 121 -3.85 -22.79 1.17
N LEU A 122 -3.92 -21.46 1.31
CA LEU A 122 -3.26 -20.73 2.39
C LEU A 122 -3.66 -21.21 3.79
N PRO A 123 -4.94 -21.43 4.12
CA PRO A 123 -5.33 -21.90 5.45
C PRO A 123 -4.68 -23.24 5.83
N ALA A 124 -4.61 -24.17 4.89
CA ALA A 124 -3.97 -25.47 5.09
C ALA A 124 -2.46 -25.34 5.30
N ALA A 125 -1.80 -24.47 4.53
CA ALA A 125 -0.37 -24.17 4.68
C ALA A 125 -0.05 -23.41 5.99
N LEU A 126 -0.97 -22.57 6.46
CA LEU A 126 -0.79 -21.74 7.66
C LEU A 126 -0.95 -22.53 8.96
N ALA A 127 -1.91 -23.45 9.01
CA ALA A 127 -2.30 -24.17 10.23
C ALA A 127 -1.14 -24.86 10.96
N PRO A 128 -0.21 -25.60 10.28
CA PRO A 128 0.91 -26.26 10.97
C PRO A 128 1.87 -25.29 11.65
N HIS A 129 2.03 -24.08 11.09
CA HIS A 129 2.91 -23.05 11.66
C HIS A 129 2.30 -22.39 12.89
N LEU A 130 1.00 -22.14 12.88
CA LEU A 130 0.27 -21.63 14.06
C LEU A 130 0.24 -22.66 15.18
N GLN A 131 0.05 -23.95 14.88
CA GLN A 131 0.10 -25.05 15.86
C GLN A 131 1.47 -25.16 16.55
N LYS A 132 2.56 -24.79 15.88
CA LYS A 132 3.92 -24.71 16.44
C LYS A 132 4.14 -23.45 17.29
N GLY A 133 3.12 -22.57 17.46
CA GLY A 133 3.21 -21.36 18.28
C GLY A 133 3.91 -20.18 17.58
N LEU A 134 4.10 -20.20 16.24
CA LEU A 134 4.67 -19.05 15.57
C LEU A 134 3.70 -17.86 15.62
N PRO A 135 4.22 -16.62 15.79
CA PRO A 135 3.43 -15.40 15.61
C PRO A 135 2.80 -15.37 14.21
N PHE A 136 1.59 -14.82 14.10
CA PHE A 136 0.81 -14.84 12.85
C PHE A 136 1.59 -14.36 11.63
N ALA A 137 2.36 -13.26 11.75
CA ALA A 137 3.16 -12.74 10.65
C ALA A 137 4.22 -13.73 10.16
N ALA A 138 4.93 -14.38 11.10
CA ALA A 138 5.94 -15.40 10.79
C ALA A 138 5.30 -16.66 10.21
N ALA A 139 4.17 -17.10 10.77
CA ALA A 139 3.41 -18.25 10.27
C ALA A 139 2.89 -17.99 8.84
N ARG A 140 2.39 -16.77 8.57
CA ARG A 140 1.94 -16.33 7.24
C ARG A 140 3.09 -16.35 6.23
N GLN A 141 4.25 -15.82 6.59
CA GLN A 141 5.45 -15.84 5.72
C GLN A 141 5.90 -17.27 5.44
N ALA A 142 5.95 -18.14 6.45
CA ALA A 142 6.32 -19.55 6.28
C ALA A 142 5.32 -20.33 5.40
N ALA A 143 4.02 -20.06 5.55
CA ALA A 143 2.98 -20.65 4.70
C ALA A 143 3.13 -20.20 3.24
N VAL A 144 3.36 -18.90 2.97
CA VAL A 144 3.63 -18.39 1.62
C VAL A 144 4.92 -18.97 1.06
N HIS A 145 5.96 -19.16 1.88
CA HIS A 145 7.20 -19.83 1.46
C HIS A 145 6.94 -21.27 0.99
N SER A 146 6.04 -21.98 1.66
CA SER A 146 5.67 -23.34 1.24
C SER A 146 4.94 -23.36 -0.12
N LEU A 147 4.27 -22.25 -0.49
CA LEU A 147 3.52 -22.15 -1.74
C LEU A 147 4.35 -21.56 -2.89
N LEU A 148 5.22 -20.60 -2.62
CA LEU A 148 5.93 -19.80 -3.64
C LEU A 148 7.46 -19.85 -3.53
N GLY A 149 8.04 -20.47 -2.51
CA GLY A 149 9.49 -20.47 -2.30
C GLY A 149 10.03 -19.08 -1.91
N GLU A 150 11.10 -18.64 -2.58
CA GLU A 150 11.87 -17.43 -2.23
C GLU A 150 11.04 -16.12 -2.25
N ASP A 151 9.99 -16.05 -3.06
CA ASP A 151 9.13 -14.85 -3.14
C ASP A 151 8.45 -14.50 -1.81
N ALA A 152 8.35 -15.45 -0.87
CA ALA A 152 7.86 -15.18 0.48
C ALA A 152 8.73 -14.18 1.26
N GLY A 153 9.99 -13.99 0.88
CA GLY A 153 10.88 -12.98 1.43
C GLY A 153 10.35 -11.55 1.30
N LEU A 154 9.48 -11.30 0.33
CA LEU A 154 8.83 -10.00 0.14
C LEU A 154 7.97 -9.59 1.35
N LEU A 155 7.46 -10.53 2.12
CA LEU A 155 6.68 -10.28 3.35
C LEU A 155 7.54 -9.84 4.56
N SER A 156 8.86 -9.70 4.41
CA SER A 156 9.75 -9.16 5.44
C SER A 156 9.92 -7.64 5.37
N SER A 157 9.53 -7.00 4.27
CA SER A 157 9.77 -5.58 3.98
C SER A 157 8.46 -4.78 4.05
N PRO A 158 8.42 -3.67 4.81
CA PRO A 158 7.18 -2.96 5.11
C PRO A 158 6.43 -2.43 3.88
N ASN A 159 7.14 -1.87 2.88
CA ASN A 159 6.47 -1.33 1.69
C ASN A 159 6.07 -2.42 0.72
N ASN A 160 6.81 -3.54 0.64
CA ASN A 160 6.33 -4.73 -0.08
C ASN A 160 5.03 -5.24 0.54
N ILE A 161 4.94 -5.34 1.88
CA ILE A 161 3.70 -5.74 2.58
C ILE A 161 2.55 -4.81 2.19
N LEU A 162 2.73 -3.49 2.26
CA LEU A 162 1.68 -2.53 1.87
C LEU A 162 1.31 -2.67 0.39
N GLY A 163 2.29 -2.79 -0.51
CA GLY A 163 2.05 -3.02 -1.93
C GLY A 163 1.23 -4.28 -2.19
N ILE A 164 1.57 -5.39 -1.52
CA ILE A 164 0.82 -6.65 -1.59
C ILE A 164 -0.63 -6.45 -1.11
N GLU A 165 -0.84 -5.74 0.00
CA GLU A 165 -2.19 -5.50 0.54
C GLU A 165 -3.00 -4.53 -0.36
N TYR A 166 -2.37 -3.56 -1.05
CA TYR A 166 -3.04 -2.77 -2.09
C TYR A 166 -3.52 -3.64 -3.25
N LEU A 167 -2.68 -4.56 -3.74
CA LEU A 167 -3.05 -5.48 -4.82
C LEU A 167 -4.20 -6.41 -4.43
N ARG A 168 -4.19 -6.91 -3.18
CA ARG A 168 -5.28 -7.71 -2.62
C ARG A 168 -6.59 -6.91 -2.56
N ALA A 169 -6.52 -5.69 -2.02
CA ALA A 169 -7.70 -4.81 -1.91
C ALA A 169 -8.29 -4.47 -3.28
N LEU A 170 -7.46 -4.13 -4.27
CA LEU A 170 -7.90 -3.87 -5.65
C LEU A 170 -8.63 -5.08 -6.24
N ARG A 171 -8.10 -6.28 -6.05
CA ARG A 171 -8.70 -7.52 -6.55
C ARG A 171 -10.01 -7.84 -5.82
N GLN A 172 -10.04 -7.75 -4.50
CA GLN A 172 -11.22 -8.05 -3.68
C GLN A 172 -12.40 -7.12 -3.99
N LEU A 173 -12.10 -5.86 -4.35
CA LEU A 173 -13.11 -4.88 -4.76
C LEU A 173 -13.49 -4.99 -6.24
N GLY A 174 -12.82 -5.83 -7.03
CA GLY A 174 -13.02 -5.85 -8.49
C GLY A 174 -12.72 -4.50 -9.15
N SER A 175 -11.76 -3.75 -8.60
CA SER A 175 -11.44 -2.40 -9.05
C SER A 175 -10.65 -2.41 -10.36
N ASN A 176 -10.97 -1.47 -11.27
CA ASN A 176 -10.25 -1.26 -12.51
C ASN A 176 -8.99 -0.38 -12.36
N ILE A 177 -8.71 0.14 -11.16
CA ILE A 177 -7.52 0.94 -10.88
C ILE A 177 -6.26 0.11 -11.15
N GLN A 178 -5.39 0.60 -12.04
CA GLN A 178 -4.17 -0.08 -12.44
C GLN A 178 -3.06 0.13 -11.41
N PRO A 179 -2.53 -0.92 -10.76
CA PRO A 179 -1.41 -0.77 -9.84
C PRO A 179 -0.09 -0.57 -10.57
N LEU A 180 0.71 0.34 -10.06
CA LEU A 180 2.06 0.66 -10.52
C LEU A 180 3.00 0.67 -9.32
N THR A 181 4.20 0.12 -9.48
CA THR A 181 5.22 0.17 -8.41
C THR A 181 6.51 0.76 -8.93
N ILE A 182 7.23 1.42 -8.03
CA ILE A 182 8.58 1.91 -8.25
C ILE A 182 9.50 1.35 -7.17
N SER A 183 10.75 1.06 -7.52
CA SER A 183 11.75 0.66 -6.53
C SER A 183 12.04 1.83 -5.59
N ARG A 184 12.01 1.57 -4.27
CA ARG A 184 12.47 2.55 -3.28
C ARG A 184 13.98 2.62 -3.33
N GLN A 185 14.46 3.85 -3.50
CA GLN A 185 15.86 4.17 -3.21
C GLN A 185 15.94 4.46 -1.71
N GLY A 186 16.73 3.66 -0.99
CA GLY A 186 16.93 3.72 0.45
C GLY A 186 17.48 5.04 0.96
#